data_a97e7b36719c9d78a3b5a5afae3e64e2
#
_entry.id   a97e7b36719c9d78a3b5a5afae3e64e2
#
_cell.length_a   1.000
_cell.length_b   1.000
_cell.length_c   1.000
_cell.angle_alpha   90.00
_cell.angle_beta   90.00
_cell.angle_gamma   90.00
#
_symmetry.space_group_name_H-M   'P 1'
#
loop_
_entity.id
_entity.type
_entity.pdbx_description
1 polymer ?
#
loop_
_entity_poly.entity_id
_entity_poly.type
_entity_poly.pdbx_seq_one_letter_code
_entity_poly.pdbx_strand_id
1 'polypeptide(L)'
;IGSGLVGSEMCIRDRPYASSACEMVAEILQYICDNIRIKSIEADTLYAGIVIDTNNFTNKAGARTFEAAAFLRRNGADIVRVRKLLRGDMNEYKAKAETVRHAEVYKHYALSVCPSSGLQSPTIVGAQAANELLNITGIKASIVFTYYNDTIYLSARSIDEVNVQLIMERLGGGGHMTIAGAQLKDMSLEDAITLVKKTIDTMETEGAI
;
A
#
# COMPACT_ATOMS: atom_id res chain seq x y z
N ILE A 1 -33.35 11.26 -11.98
CA ILE A 1 -32.72 12.59 -11.88
C ILE A 1 -31.25 12.36 -11.73
N GLY A 2 -30.50 12.51 -12.83
CA GLY A 2 -29.07 12.28 -12.88
C GLY A 2 -28.20 13.38 -12.24
N SER A 3 -28.61 13.93 -11.12
CA SER A 3 -27.85 14.99 -10.43
C SER A 3 -26.56 14.50 -9.76
N GLY A 4 -26.48 13.20 -9.49
CA GLY A 4 -25.28 12.63 -8.87
C GLY A 4 -24.08 12.50 -9.81
N LEU A 5 -24.30 12.27 -11.08
CA LEU A 5 -23.25 12.09 -12.08
C LEU A 5 -22.52 13.39 -12.43
N VAL A 6 -23.29 14.48 -12.58
CA VAL A 6 -22.69 15.79 -12.90
C VAL A 6 -21.81 16.30 -11.76
N GLY A 7 -22.23 16.08 -10.53
CA GLY A 7 -21.39 16.45 -9.36
C GLY A 7 -20.14 15.61 -9.20
N SER A 8 -20.18 14.31 -9.52
CA SER A 8 -19.03 13.43 -9.41
C SER A 8 -17.98 13.71 -10.49
N GLU A 9 -18.38 13.99 -11.72
CA GLU A 9 -17.41 14.33 -12.77
C GLU A 9 -16.72 15.65 -12.53
N MET A 10 -17.38 16.64 -11.96
CA MET A 10 -16.77 17.92 -11.60
C MET A 10 -15.77 17.84 -10.44
N CYS A 11 -15.87 16.81 -9.61
CA CYS A 11 -14.99 16.61 -8.46
C CYS A 11 -13.77 15.73 -8.76
N ILE A 12 -13.75 15.01 -9.89
CA ILE A 12 -12.62 14.17 -10.27
C ILE A 12 -11.56 15.07 -10.93
N ARG A 13 -10.49 15.36 -10.22
CA ARG A 13 -9.26 15.89 -10.78
C ARG A 13 -8.23 14.77 -10.87
N ASP A 14 -8.15 14.16 -12.03
CA ASP A 14 -7.07 13.24 -12.35
C ASP A 14 -5.76 14.02 -12.42
N ARG A 15 -4.91 13.78 -11.42
CA ARG A 15 -3.50 14.17 -11.46
C ARG A 15 -2.66 12.89 -11.33
N PRO A 16 -2.39 12.23 -12.44
CA PRO A 16 -1.67 10.93 -12.44
C PRO A 16 -0.27 11.01 -11.84
N TYR A 17 0.26 12.21 -11.68
CA TYR A 17 1.61 12.45 -11.11
C TYR A 17 1.60 12.86 -9.64
N ALA A 18 0.43 13.04 -9.01
CA ALA A 18 0.38 13.35 -7.59
C ALA A 18 0.56 12.08 -6.76
N SER A 19 1.43 12.12 -5.77
CA SER A 19 1.72 10.97 -4.90
C SER A 19 0.57 10.67 -3.94
N SER A 20 -0.20 11.69 -3.58
CA SER A 20 -1.29 11.59 -2.60
C SER A 20 -2.29 12.74 -2.71
N ALA A 21 -3.48 12.53 -2.18
CA ALA A 21 -4.47 13.61 -1.99
C ALA A 21 -3.92 14.72 -1.08
N CYS A 22 -3.12 14.36 -0.08
CA CYS A 22 -2.49 15.31 0.84
C CYS A 22 -1.47 16.24 0.13
N GLU A 23 -0.73 15.72 -0.86
CA GLU A 23 0.10 16.53 -1.73
C GLU A 23 -0.74 17.55 -2.50
N MET A 24 -1.82 17.11 -3.15
CA MET A 24 -2.71 18.00 -3.89
C MET A 24 -3.32 19.09 -3.01
N VAL A 25 -3.75 18.75 -1.79
CA VAL A 25 -4.25 19.73 -0.82
C VAL A 25 -3.16 20.72 -0.44
N ALA A 26 -1.94 20.27 -0.14
CA ALA A 26 -0.82 21.14 0.19
C ALA A 26 -0.47 22.09 -0.96
N GLU A 27 -0.51 21.61 -2.23
CA GLU A 27 -0.33 22.47 -3.40
C GLU A 27 -1.43 23.53 -3.52
N ILE A 28 -2.70 23.15 -3.37
CA ILE A 28 -3.82 24.09 -3.44
C ILE A 28 -3.66 25.17 -2.37
N LEU A 29 -3.30 24.80 -1.15
CA LEU A 29 -3.10 25.72 -0.05
C LEU A 29 -2.02 26.78 -0.33
N GLN A 30 -0.99 26.45 -1.10
CA GLN A 30 0.06 27.39 -1.51
C GLN A 30 -0.44 28.49 -2.42
N TYR A 31 -1.51 28.25 -3.20
CA TYR A 31 -2.01 29.17 -4.21
C TYR A 31 -3.34 29.86 -3.85
N ILE A 32 -4.01 29.42 -2.78
CA ILE A 32 -5.32 29.98 -2.38
C ILE A 32 -5.19 31.40 -1.85
N CYS A 33 -4.15 31.67 -1.04
CA CYS A 33 -3.85 33.05 -0.58
C CYS A 33 -2.39 33.16 -0.10
N ASP A 34 -1.83 34.35 -0.25
CA ASP A 34 -0.41 34.62 0.03
C ASP A 34 0.02 34.45 1.50
N ASN A 35 -0.93 34.42 2.44
CA ASN A 35 -0.66 34.37 3.88
C ASN A 35 -1.50 33.34 4.62
N ILE A 36 -1.66 32.13 4.01
CA ILE A 36 -2.41 31.07 4.67
C ILE A 36 -1.68 30.61 5.94
N ARG A 37 -2.42 30.59 7.05
CA ARG A 37 -1.92 30.05 8.32
C ARG A 37 -2.48 28.65 8.53
N ILE A 38 -1.63 27.66 8.42
CA ILE A 38 -1.94 26.25 8.72
C ILE A 38 -1.51 25.99 10.16
N LYS A 39 -2.38 25.38 10.96
CA LYS A 39 -2.00 24.94 12.31
C LYS A 39 -0.98 23.80 12.20
N SER A 40 -0.05 23.71 13.15
CA SER A 40 0.97 22.67 13.14
C SER A 40 0.40 21.25 13.09
N ILE A 41 -0.74 21.02 13.75
CA ILE A 41 -1.41 19.70 13.69
C ILE A 41 -1.98 19.40 12.29
N GLU A 42 -2.50 20.39 11.58
CA GLU A 42 -3.00 20.24 10.22
C GLU A 42 -1.83 19.96 9.26
N ALA A 43 -0.73 20.69 9.43
CA ALA A 43 0.51 20.46 8.67
C ALA A 43 1.11 19.08 8.95
N ASP A 44 1.12 18.61 10.21
CA ASP A 44 1.55 17.26 10.58
C ASP A 44 0.69 16.20 9.91
N THR A 45 -0.63 16.39 9.90
CA THR A 45 -1.57 15.41 9.33
C THR A 45 -1.43 15.29 7.81
N LEU A 46 -1.31 16.43 7.10
CA LEU A 46 -1.07 16.43 5.65
C LEU A 46 0.30 15.79 5.32
N TYR A 47 1.32 16.13 6.10
CA TYR A 47 2.65 15.55 5.94
C TYR A 47 2.63 14.02 6.19
N ALA A 48 1.91 13.55 7.22
CA ALA A 48 1.73 12.14 7.52
C ALA A 48 1.06 11.39 6.36
N GLY A 49 0.03 11.99 5.74
CA GLY A 49 -0.63 11.41 4.57
C GLY A 49 0.33 11.23 3.38
N ILE A 50 1.16 12.23 3.09
CA ILE A 50 2.21 12.12 2.06
C ILE A 50 3.17 10.98 2.40
N VAL A 51 3.64 10.89 3.65
CA VAL A 51 4.57 9.84 4.10
C VAL A 51 3.99 8.44 3.94
N ILE A 52 2.70 8.26 4.28
CA ILE A 52 2.01 6.95 4.14
C ILE A 52 1.88 6.55 2.68
N ASP A 53 1.33 7.43 1.84
CA ASP A 53 1.02 7.13 0.44
C ASP A 53 2.28 6.93 -0.43
N THR A 54 3.38 7.59 -0.03
CA THR A 54 4.68 7.46 -0.72
C THR A 54 5.60 6.39 -0.12
N ASN A 55 5.12 5.63 0.88
CA ASN A 55 5.98 4.74 1.65
C ASN A 55 7.29 5.43 2.07
N ASN A 56 7.17 6.53 2.80
CA ASN A 56 8.31 7.34 3.25
C ASN A 56 9.17 7.91 2.10
N PHE A 57 8.52 8.47 1.07
CA PHE A 57 9.12 9.05 -0.15
C PHE A 57 9.89 8.06 -1.03
N THR A 58 9.67 6.77 -0.88
CA THR A 58 10.28 5.74 -1.74
C THR A 58 9.46 5.45 -2.99
N ASN A 59 8.12 5.60 -2.93
CA ASN A 59 7.22 5.28 -4.03
C ASN A 59 6.48 6.52 -4.51
N LYS A 60 6.36 6.70 -5.83
CA LYS A 60 5.58 7.76 -6.48
C LYS A 60 5.91 9.20 -6.04
N ALA A 61 7.05 9.42 -5.37
CA ALA A 61 7.46 10.76 -4.93
C ALA A 61 8.17 11.49 -6.08
N GLY A 62 7.55 12.55 -6.59
CA GLY A 62 8.13 13.46 -7.58
C GLY A 62 8.65 14.76 -6.94
N ALA A 63 9.23 15.66 -7.74
CA ALA A 63 9.70 16.96 -7.26
C ALA A 63 8.61 17.74 -6.50
N ARG A 64 7.38 17.72 -7.00
CA ARG A 64 6.23 18.39 -6.38
C ARG A 64 5.88 17.82 -5.00
N THR A 65 6.06 16.50 -4.80
CA THR A 65 5.88 15.86 -3.49
C THR A 65 6.84 16.44 -2.45
N PHE A 66 8.11 16.64 -2.82
CA PHE A 66 9.10 17.26 -1.95
C PHE A 66 8.84 18.75 -1.72
N GLU A 67 8.34 19.48 -2.74
CA GLU A 67 7.92 20.89 -2.60
C GLU A 67 6.74 21.02 -1.63
N ALA A 68 5.72 20.16 -1.74
CA ALA A 68 4.59 20.09 -0.81
C ALA A 68 5.06 19.76 0.61
N ALA A 69 5.95 18.79 0.77
CA ALA A 69 6.54 18.43 2.05
C ALA A 69 7.34 19.59 2.66
N ALA A 70 8.13 20.32 1.85
CA ALA A 70 8.86 21.51 2.28
C ALA A 70 7.92 22.65 2.69
N PHE A 71 6.82 22.86 1.96
CA PHE A 71 5.79 23.83 2.32
C PHE A 71 5.17 23.50 3.68
N LEU A 72 4.74 22.25 3.89
CA LEU A 72 4.19 21.81 5.16
C LEU A 72 5.19 21.95 6.31
N ARG A 73 6.46 21.65 6.06
CA ARG A 73 7.53 21.84 7.05
C ARG A 73 7.71 23.29 7.46
N ARG A 74 7.68 24.22 6.50
CA ARG A 74 7.71 25.68 6.77
C ARG A 74 6.50 26.15 7.58
N ASN A 75 5.35 25.49 7.41
CA ASN A 75 4.11 25.77 8.14
C ASN A 75 3.98 25.00 9.46
N GLY A 76 5.05 24.44 9.99
CA GLY A 76 5.11 23.88 11.34
C GLY A 76 4.91 22.38 11.44
N ALA A 77 4.89 21.63 10.32
CA ALA A 77 4.95 20.18 10.38
C ALA A 77 6.25 19.73 11.06
N ASP A 78 6.14 18.78 11.99
CA ASP A 78 7.27 18.21 12.72
C ASP A 78 7.43 16.73 12.38
N ILE A 79 8.51 16.42 11.68
CA ILE A 79 8.84 15.06 11.25
C ILE A 79 8.91 14.09 12.42
N VAL A 80 9.39 14.53 13.58
CA VAL A 80 9.49 13.69 14.79
C VAL A 80 8.10 13.39 15.36
N ARG A 81 7.20 14.38 15.40
CA ARG A 81 5.81 14.16 15.81
C ARG A 81 5.10 13.20 14.87
N VAL A 82 5.23 13.43 13.55
CA VAL A 82 4.65 12.53 12.53
C VAL A 82 5.20 11.13 12.67
N ARG A 83 6.52 10.96 12.81
CA ARG A 83 7.12 9.64 13.02
C ARG A 83 6.61 8.95 14.29
N LYS A 84 6.37 9.70 15.37
CA LYS A 84 5.79 9.14 16.60
C LYS A 84 4.34 8.70 16.40
N LEU A 85 3.56 9.46 15.61
CA LEU A 85 2.18 9.13 15.27
C LEU A 85 2.06 7.85 14.44
N LEU A 86 3.02 7.61 13.54
CA LEU A 86 3.03 6.46 12.64
C LEU A 86 3.69 5.20 13.21
N ARG A 87 4.01 5.18 14.51
CA ARG A 87 4.57 3.99 15.14
C ARG A 87 3.51 2.90 15.29
N GLY A 88 3.83 1.69 14.85
CA GLY A 88 3.08 0.49 15.20
C GLY A 88 3.42 -0.02 16.60
N ASP A 89 2.62 -0.92 17.12
CA ASP A 89 2.90 -1.60 18.37
C ASP A 89 3.95 -2.73 18.21
N MET A 90 4.40 -3.28 19.35
CA MET A 90 5.40 -4.34 19.34
C MET A 90 4.88 -5.65 18.73
N ASN A 91 3.58 -5.94 18.82
CA ASN A 91 3.01 -7.18 18.29
C ASN A 91 2.92 -7.10 16.77
N GLU A 92 2.52 -5.94 16.23
CA GLU A 92 2.55 -5.68 14.78
C GLU A 92 3.96 -5.79 14.22
N TYR A 93 4.95 -5.23 14.92
CA TYR A 93 6.35 -5.32 14.51
C TYR A 93 6.86 -6.76 14.50
N LYS A 94 6.57 -7.53 15.57
CA LYS A 94 6.92 -8.95 15.66
C LYS A 94 6.26 -9.76 14.54
N ALA A 95 4.97 -9.53 14.28
CA ALA A 95 4.25 -10.24 13.23
C ALA A 95 4.84 -9.96 11.84
N LYS A 96 5.21 -8.70 11.54
CA LYS A 96 5.93 -8.36 10.29
C LYS A 96 7.28 -9.06 10.20
N ALA A 97 8.07 -9.01 11.25
CA ALA A 97 9.38 -9.67 11.29
C ALA A 97 9.27 -11.19 11.09
N GLU A 98 8.26 -11.82 11.72
CA GLU A 98 7.97 -13.26 11.57
C GLU A 98 7.54 -13.59 10.14
N THR A 99 6.69 -12.76 9.55
CA THR A 99 6.27 -12.89 8.14
C THR A 99 7.49 -12.84 7.19
N VAL A 100 8.39 -11.89 7.39
CA VAL A 100 9.61 -11.77 6.57
C VAL A 100 10.54 -12.96 6.81
N ARG A 101 10.71 -13.39 8.04
CA ARG A 101 11.58 -14.52 8.41
C ARG A 101 11.17 -15.84 7.76
N HIS A 102 9.86 -16.07 7.62
CA HIS A 102 9.31 -17.31 7.04
C HIS A 102 8.92 -17.17 5.57
N ALA A 103 9.39 -16.12 4.89
CA ALA A 103 9.11 -15.95 3.49
C ALA A 103 9.81 -17.03 2.64
N GLU A 104 9.03 -17.68 1.78
CA GLU A 104 9.53 -18.59 0.75
C GLU A 104 9.74 -17.81 -0.54
N VAL A 105 10.89 -17.98 -1.17
CA VAL A 105 11.14 -17.43 -2.50
C VAL A 105 10.69 -18.45 -3.54
N TYR A 106 9.68 -18.12 -4.29
CA TYR A 106 9.17 -18.91 -5.40
C TYR A 106 9.39 -18.15 -6.71
N LYS A 107 10.38 -18.58 -7.51
CA LYS A 107 10.87 -17.84 -8.70
C LYS A 107 11.33 -16.43 -8.31
N HIS A 108 10.58 -15.40 -8.72
CA HIS A 108 10.83 -13.98 -8.37
C HIS A 108 9.81 -13.43 -7.37
N TYR A 109 9.00 -14.31 -6.80
CA TYR A 109 7.94 -13.97 -5.84
C TYR A 109 8.35 -14.34 -4.43
N ALA A 110 8.11 -13.44 -3.48
CA ALA A 110 8.18 -13.77 -2.07
C ALA A 110 6.78 -14.12 -1.57
N LEU A 111 6.59 -15.35 -1.11
CA LEU A 111 5.33 -15.84 -0.54
C LEU A 111 5.50 -16.01 0.95
N SER A 112 4.59 -15.49 1.77
CA SER A 112 4.65 -15.66 3.21
C SER A 112 3.28 -15.61 3.85
N VAL A 113 3.21 -16.13 5.07
CA VAL A 113 2.00 -16.10 5.91
C VAL A 113 2.21 -15.10 7.04
N CYS A 114 1.27 -14.17 7.18
CA CYS A 114 1.25 -13.24 8.30
C CYS A 114 0.43 -13.84 9.46
N PRO A 115 1.02 -13.97 10.66
CA PRO A 115 0.25 -14.38 11.83
C PRO A 115 -0.80 -13.31 12.17
N SER A 116 -2.02 -13.75 12.48
CA SER A 116 -3.15 -12.85 12.79
C SER A 116 -3.45 -12.75 14.29
N SER A 117 -2.92 -13.68 15.09
CA SER A 117 -3.23 -13.77 16.52
C SER A 117 -2.69 -12.56 17.29
N GLY A 118 -3.57 -11.95 18.09
CA GLY A 118 -3.20 -10.81 18.95
C GLY A 118 -3.01 -9.47 18.23
N LEU A 119 -3.38 -9.38 16.95
CA LEU A 119 -3.33 -8.15 16.17
C LEU A 119 -4.72 -7.50 16.09
N GLN A 120 -4.77 -6.17 16.14
CA GLN A 120 -6.02 -5.42 15.93
C GLN A 120 -6.44 -5.42 14.45
N SER A 121 -5.47 -5.31 13.54
CA SER A 121 -5.70 -5.22 12.10
C SER A 121 -4.73 -6.13 11.32
N PRO A 122 -4.93 -7.47 11.37
CA PRO A 122 -3.98 -8.42 10.78
C PRO A 122 -3.76 -8.21 9.27
N THR A 123 -4.81 -7.85 8.53
CA THR A 123 -4.75 -7.61 7.08
C THR A 123 -3.88 -6.40 6.73
N ILE A 124 -3.88 -5.36 7.57
CA ILE A 124 -3.01 -4.18 7.39
C ILE A 124 -1.55 -4.59 7.64
N VAL A 125 -1.30 -5.37 8.70
CA VAL A 125 0.04 -5.87 9.02
C VAL A 125 0.57 -6.76 7.89
N GLY A 126 -0.26 -7.65 7.34
CA GLY A 126 0.08 -8.46 6.18
C GLY A 126 0.43 -7.64 4.93
N ALA A 127 -0.33 -6.57 4.68
CA ALA A 127 -0.05 -5.66 3.57
C ALA A 127 1.27 -4.88 3.77
N GLN A 128 1.58 -4.48 5.01
CA GLN A 128 2.86 -3.86 5.34
C GLN A 128 4.03 -4.83 5.20
N ALA A 129 3.85 -6.09 5.63
CA ALA A 129 4.86 -7.13 5.46
C ALA A 129 5.12 -7.43 3.97
N ALA A 130 4.09 -7.39 3.12
CA ALA A 130 4.28 -7.51 1.68
C ALA A 130 5.16 -6.40 1.10
N ASN A 131 5.03 -5.16 1.57
CA ASN A 131 5.93 -4.08 1.17
C ASN A 131 7.38 -4.32 1.65
N GLU A 132 7.56 -4.83 2.87
CA GLU A 132 8.92 -5.14 3.39
C GLU A 132 9.63 -6.22 2.56
N LEU A 133 8.91 -7.22 2.09
CA LEU A 133 9.46 -8.30 1.27
C LEU A 133 10.00 -7.79 -0.08
N LEU A 134 9.51 -6.69 -0.60
CA LEU A 134 10.03 -6.08 -1.84
C LEU A 134 11.42 -5.44 -1.66
N ASN A 135 11.87 -5.20 -0.43
CA ASN A 135 13.22 -4.69 -0.16
C ASN A 135 14.31 -5.77 -0.30
N ILE A 136 13.93 -7.03 -0.58
CA ILE A 136 14.85 -8.15 -0.73
C ILE A 136 15.32 -8.23 -2.18
N THR A 137 16.62 -8.24 -2.39
CA THR A 137 17.22 -8.35 -3.73
C THR A 137 16.75 -9.60 -4.46
N GLY A 138 16.32 -9.45 -5.70
CA GLY A 138 15.84 -10.53 -6.56
C GLY A 138 14.33 -10.81 -6.45
N ILE A 139 13.63 -10.17 -5.52
CA ILE A 139 12.17 -10.25 -5.42
C ILE A 139 11.56 -9.15 -6.29
N LYS A 140 10.70 -9.55 -7.24
CA LYS A 140 9.94 -8.64 -8.12
C LYS A 140 8.52 -8.40 -7.62
N ALA A 141 7.95 -9.38 -6.94
CA ALA A 141 6.63 -9.29 -6.33
C ALA A 141 6.55 -10.08 -5.03
N SER A 142 5.65 -9.70 -4.16
CA SER A 142 5.38 -10.38 -2.89
C SER A 142 3.89 -10.64 -2.74
N ILE A 143 3.54 -11.77 -2.16
CA ILE A 143 2.15 -12.12 -1.81
C ILE A 143 2.14 -12.65 -0.39
N VAL A 144 1.43 -11.94 0.48
CA VAL A 144 1.28 -12.30 1.89
C VAL A 144 -0.14 -12.78 2.15
N PHE A 145 -0.23 -13.95 2.76
CA PHE A 145 -1.47 -14.61 3.16
C PHE A 145 -1.77 -14.27 4.62
N THR A 146 -2.96 -13.76 4.91
CA THR A 146 -3.40 -13.47 6.27
C THR A 146 -4.73 -14.15 6.53
N TYR A 147 -4.74 -15.17 7.38
CA TYR A 147 -5.99 -15.83 7.79
C TYR A 147 -6.65 -15.04 8.91
N TYR A 148 -7.85 -14.52 8.67
CA TYR A 148 -8.60 -13.74 9.63
C TYR A 148 -10.11 -13.85 9.38
N ASN A 149 -10.91 -14.13 10.40
CA ASN A 149 -12.37 -14.29 10.34
C ASN A 149 -12.81 -15.24 9.20
N ASP A 150 -12.31 -16.47 9.24
CA ASP A 150 -12.61 -17.55 8.28
C ASP A 150 -12.37 -17.19 6.79
N THR A 151 -11.50 -16.22 6.58
CA THR A 151 -11.13 -15.74 5.24
C THR A 151 -9.62 -15.59 5.14
N ILE A 152 -9.04 -16.03 4.03
CA ILE A 152 -7.64 -15.78 3.71
C ILE A 152 -7.56 -14.52 2.85
N TYR A 153 -6.98 -13.48 3.41
CA TYR A 153 -6.70 -12.22 2.70
C TYR A 153 -5.33 -12.31 2.04
N LEU A 154 -5.30 -12.05 0.74
CA LEU A 154 -4.07 -11.96 -0.04
C LEU A 154 -3.71 -10.48 -0.21
N SER A 155 -2.49 -10.13 0.17
CA SER A 155 -1.92 -8.81 -0.08
C SER A 155 -0.76 -8.96 -1.05
N ALA A 156 -0.93 -8.49 -2.28
CA ALA A 156 0.09 -8.56 -3.32
C ALA A 156 0.71 -7.19 -3.60
N ARG A 157 2.02 -7.17 -3.78
CA ARG A 157 2.81 -5.96 -4.08
C ARG A 157 3.85 -6.27 -5.15
N SER A 158 4.23 -5.27 -5.95
CA SER A 158 5.33 -5.37 -6.92
C SER A 158 6.06 -4.04 -7.10
N ILE A 159 7.22 -4.12 -7.75
CA ILE A 159 8.03 -2.96 -8.15
C ILE A 159 8.00 -2.93 -9.69
N ASP A 160 6.91 -2.41 -10.27
CA ASP A 160 6.68 -2.15 -11.71
C ASP A 160 6.92 -3.33 -12.71
N GLU A 161 7.68 -4.36 -12.36
CA GLU A 161 8.04 -5.44 -13.28
C GLU A 161 6.95 -6.52 -13.42
N VAL A 162 6.10 -6.67 -12.41
CA VAL A 162 5.02 -7.68 -12.37
C VAL A 162 3.69 -7.01 -12.12
N ASN A 163 2.71 -7.30 -12.98
CA ASN A 163 1.35 -6.83 -12.76
C ASN A 163 0.60 -7.75 -11.79
N VAL A 164 0.67 -7.43 -10.48
CA VAL A 164 -0.01 -8.22 -9.44
C VAL A 164 -1.53 -8.09 -9.49
N GLN A 165 -2.08 -7.08 -10.14
CA GLN A 165 -3.52 -6.95 -10.36
C GLN A 165 -4.07 -8.13 -11.13
N LEU A 166 -3.42 -8.51 -12.24
CA LEU A 166 -3.85 -9.63 -13.07
C LEU A 166 -3.85 -10.96 -12.31
N ILE A 167 -2.85 -11.16 -11.42
CA ILE A 167 -2.79 -12.35 -10.57
C ILE A 167 -3.99 -12.37 -9.61
N MET A 168 -4.24 -11.24 -8.95
CA MET A 168 -5.34 -11.15 -7.98
C MET A 168 -6.72 -11.23 -8.65
N GLU A 169 -6.90 -10.70 -9.85
CA GLU A 169 -8.14 -10.84 -10.63
C GLU A 169 -8.45 -12.29 -10.99
N ARG A 170 -7.42 -13.09 -11.34
CA ARG A 170 -7.58 -14.55 -11.54
C ARG A 170 -8.04 -15.29 -10.28
N LEU A 171 -7.79 -14.72 -9.11
CA LEU A 171 -8.18 -15.23 -7.80
C LEU A 171 -9.48 -14.59 -7.26
N GLY A 172 -10.20 -13.85 -8.11
CA GLY A 172 -11.45 -13.19 -7.75
C GLY A 172 -11.29 -11.89 -6.94
N GLY A 173 -10.10 -11.33 -6.95
CA GLY A 173 -9.77 -10.05 -6.31
C GLY A 173 -9.60 -8.92 -7.32
N GLY A 174 -8.72 -7.96 -7.01
CA GLY A 174 -8.41 -6.83 -7.88
C GLY A 174 -7.45 -5.85 -7.22
N GLY A 175 -7.29 -4.70 -7.85
CA GLY A 175 -6.40 -3.63 -7.36
C GLY A 175 -5.83 -2.81 -8.49
N HIS A 176 -4.56 -2.48 -8.36
CA HIS A 176 -3.74 -1.79 -9.35
C HIS A 176 -2.52 -2.63 -9.70
N MET A 177 -1.81 -2.25 -10.75
CA MET A 177 -0.64 -2.95 -11.27
C MET A 177 0.35 -3.36 -10.17
N THR A 178 0.68 -2.47 -9.24
CA THR A 178 1.69 -2.68 -8.19
C THR A 178 1.12 -3.01 -6.82
N ILE A 179 -0.19 -2.85 -6.61
CA ILE A 179 -0.88 -3.04 -5.33
C ILE A 179 -2.22 -3.70 -5.59
N ALA A 180 -2.37 -4.94 -5.19
CA ALA A 180 -3.61 -5.69 -5.38
C ALA A 180 -3.87 -6.63 -4.20
N GLY A 181 -5.07 -7.20 -4.14
CA GLY A 181 -5.46 -8.15 -3.13
C GLY A 181 -6.63 -9.02 -3.55
N ALA A 182 -6.79 -10.15 -2.89
CA ALA A 182 -7.91 -11.05 -3.06
C ALA A 182 -8.36 -11.63 -1.71
N GLN A 183 -9.54 -12.21 -1.69
CA GLN A 183 -10.08 -12.90 -0.51
C GLN A 183 -10.49 -14.31 -0.92
N LEU A 184 -9.95 -15.30 -0.25
CA LEU A 184 -10.26 -16.70 -0.47
C LEU A 184 -11.02 -17.24 0.74
N LYS A 185 -12.12 -17.94 0.48
CA LYS A 185 -12.97 -18.56 1.50
C LYS A 185 -13.05 -20.06 1.27
N ASP A 186 -13.48 -20.78 2.31
CA ASP A 186 -13.77 -22.19 2.24
C ASP A 186 -12.60 -23.07 1.76
N MET A 187 -11.36 -22.67 2.10
CA MET A 187 -10.15 -23.44 1.79
C MET A 187 -9.09 -23.32 2.89
N SER A 188 -8.17 -24.27 2.90
CA SER A 188 -7.02 -24.25 3.81
C SER A 188 -5.96 -23.25 3.33
N LEU A 189 -5.09 -22.83 4.25
CA LEU A 189 -3.96 -21.97 3.91
C LEU A 189 -2.99 -22.65 2.91
N GLU A 190 -2.78 -23.95 3.05
CA GLU A 190 -1.93 -24.76 2.16
C GLU A 190 -2.50 -24.82 0.74
N ASP A 191 -3.83 -25.00 0.63
CA ASP A 191 -4.52 -24.98 -0.67
C ASP A 191 -4.45 -23.60 -1.31
N ALA A 192 -4.58 -22.53 -0.53
CA ALA A 192 -4.46 -21.15 -1.02
C ALA A 192 -3.05 -20.86 -1.56
N ILE A 193 -2.01 -21.28 -0.87
CA ILE A 193 -0.61 -21.15 -1.34
C ILE A 193 -0.41 -21.93 -2.64
N THR A 194 -0.90 -23.16 -2.68
CA THR A 194 -0.81 -24.03 -3.87
C THR A 194 -1.55 -23.42 -5.06
N LEU A 195 -2.75 -22.87 -4.83
CA LEU A 195 -3.55 -22.18 -5.83
C LEU A 195 -2.81 -20.96 -6.41
N VAL A 196 -2.21 -20.15 -5.55
CA VAL A 196 -1.44 -18.98 -5.98
C VAL A 196 -0.22 -19.39 -6.81
N LYS A 197 0.56 -20.38 -6.38
CA LYS A 197 1.71 -20.90 -7.14
C LYS A 197 1.27 -21.39 -8.53
N LYS A 198 0.20 -22.18 -8.59
CA LYS A 198 -0.36 -22.68 -9.86
C LYS A 198 -0.84 -21.55 -10.77
N THR A 199 -1.47 -20.52 -10.19
CA THR A 199 -1.92 -19.35 -10.94
C THR A 199 -0.74 -18.61 -11.57
N ILE A 200 0.34 -18.37 -10.80
CA ILE A 200 1.58 -17.77 -11.29
C ILE A 200 2.17 -18.59 -12.45
N ASP A 201 2.31 -19.91 -12.27
CA ASP A 201 2.86 -20.78 -13.30
C ASP A 201 2.07 -20.75 -14.61
N THR A 202 0.74 -20.78 -14.49
CA THR A 202 -0.15 -20.71 -15.65
C THR A 202 0.00 -19.38 -16.37
N MET A 203 0.00 -18.27 -15.65
CA MET A 203 0.09 -16.94 -16.23
C MET A 203 1.44 -16.63 -16.86
N GLU A 204 2.54 -17.11 -16.28
CA GLU A 204 3.87 -17.01 -16.90
C GLU A 204 3.95 -17.85 -18.19
N THR A 205 3.37 -19.06 -18.18
CA THR A 205 3.33 -19.93 -19.39
C THR A 205 2.49 -19.28 -20.50
N GLU A 206 1.43 -18.56 -20.15
CA GLU A 206 0.60 -17.79 -21.07
C GLU A 206 1.27 -16.48 -21.53
N GLY A 207 2.37 -16.05 -20.90
CA GLY A 207 3.01 -14.75 -21.14
C GLY A 207 2.15 -13.55 -20.67
N ALA A 208 1.30 -13.78 -19.68
CA ALA A 208 0.37 -12.76 -19.16
C ALA A 208 1.00 -11.87 -18.06
N ILE A 209 2.08 -12.34 -17.44
CA ILE A 209 2.87 -11.63 -16.40
C ILE A 209 4.35 -11.88 -16.59
#